data_60d8078f714a0e738dabe8b96f856997
#
_entry.id   60d8078f714a0e738dabe8b96f856997
#
_cell.length_a   1.000
_cell.length_b   1.000
_cell.length_c   1.000
_cell.angle_alpha   90.00
_cell.angle_beta   90.00
_cell.angle_gamma   90.00
#
_symmetry.space_group_name_H-M   'P 1'
#
loop_
_entity.id
_entity.type
_entity.pdbx_description
1 polymer ?
#
loop_
_entity_poly.entity_id
_entity_poly.type
_entity_poly.pdbx_seq_one_letter_code
_entity_poly.pdbx_strand_id
1 'polypeptide(L)'
;MRICSQYVGLRKVYEMTEFQSFKISKFERVALNSFSGLVFYIIPLFFVLIFVLVIPDVILAQETSEDDGLEDVLSGFDDEGSDEDEALSGFDDDSGENITEKETESATEEESWKQALLNFSGSAGVSTSYSYAKDAPADKTQADWSGMTKLRPYFSLTWDAKLGENWKTRISGKAFYDLAYGMKDSETFSDEVLSELEKEAELREIYLEGSPFRSLDVKIGKQIVAWGVANSLRVVDVLNPTDSREFGMTDLEDIRLPIAMTKLDYYIGDLKLEAVAVHQIEFNKSAPFGGDYNPSTQKLTEVIPESSMENTEYGLALIGTFGGWDASLHWAQYFDDTPHIKITKVTIIPGIGAVPTFEQRHSRLTMGGVTLSIPSGNFLWKAEAAKLQGMEFALVTDKLFSRTDVLVGSEYSGWSDTSLTLEFGVQHLNDFDIKLEESPDSQLEDRIATTVSFMQDYINQTMHLNLFGMMIGKNGQDGGLNRMSLEYDVMDAFSVTGGAMLYQPGGNDYFQSLNENDRIFFEARYSF
;
A
#
# COMPACT_ATOMS: atom_id res chain seq x y z
N MET A 1 -20.76 -36.07 -10.98
CA MET A 1 -20.29 -36.97 -9.90
C MET A 1 -19.14 -37.92 -10.27
N ARG A 2 -18.79 -38.18 -11.53
CA ARG A 2 -17.62 -39.00 -11.91
C ARG A 2 -16.39 -38.19 -12.35
N ILE A 3 -16.47 -36.88 -12.49
CA ILE A 3 -15.37 -35.99 -12.93
C ILE A 3 -14.51 -35.55 -11.74
N CYS A 4 -15.07 -35.37 -10.55
CA CYS A 4 -14.32 -35.03 -9.32
C CYS A 4 -13.37 -36.14 -8.81
N SER A 5 -13.69 -37.41 -9.06
CA SER A 5 -12.89 -38.54 -8.54
C SER A 5 -11.57 -38.77 -9.26
N GLN A 6 -11.37 -38.19 -10.46
CA GLN A 6 -10.11 -38.32 -11.20
C GLN A 6 -9.07 -37.26 -10.81
N TYR A 7 -9.49 -36.10 -10.31
CA TYR A 7 -8.56 -35.06 -9.83
C TYR A 7 -7.88 -35.44 -8.51
N VAL A 8 -8.59 -36.16 -7.63
CA VAL A 8 -8.01 -36.73 -6.38
C VAL A 8 -6.99 -37.84 -6.70
N GLY A 9 -7.13 -38.52 -7.82
CA GLY A 9 -6.21 -39.57 -8.26
C GLY A 9 -4.85 -39.05 -8.75
N LEU A 10 -4.81 -37.88 -9.36
CA LEU A 10 -3.56 -37.29 -9.87
C LEU A 10 -2.69 -36.71 -8.74
N ARG A 11 -3.29 -36.18 -7.69
CA ARG A 11 -2.56 -35.74 -6.48
C ARG A 11 -1.86 -36.92 -5.76
N LYS A 12 -2.49 -38.10 -5.74
CA LYS A 12 -1.90 -39.31 -5.13
C LYS A 12 -0.79 -39.96 -5.93
N VAL A 13 -0.72 -39.76 -7.24
CA VAL A 13 0.34 -40.32 -8.09
C VAL A 13 1.60 -39.49 -7.99
N TYR A 14 1.48 -38.17 -7.77
CA TYR A 14 2.65 -37.28 -7.57
C TYR A 14 3.32 -37.50 -6.20
N GLU A 15 2.56 -37.87 -5.18
CA GLU A 15 3.09 -38.14 -3.82
C GLU A 15 3.85 -39.47 -3.69
N MET A 16 3.75 -40.38 -4.68
CA MET A 16 4.38 -41.72 -4.57
C MET A 16 5.76 -41.85 -5.19
N THR A 17 6.24 -40.87 -5.95
CA THR A 17 7.57 -40.96 -6.62
C THR A 17 8.71 -40.25 -5.92
N GLU A 18 8.47 -39.43 -4.88
CA GLU A 18 9.54 -38.72 -4.13
C GLU A 18 9.96 -39.32 -2.79
N PHE A 19 9.48 -40.52 -2.43
CA PHE A 19 9.64 -41.05 -1.06
C PHE A 19 10.97 -41.78 -0.77
N GLN A 20 11.98 -41.75 -1.63
CA GLN A 20 13.23 -42.54 -1.40
C GLN A 20 14.54 -41.78 -1.29
N SER A 21 14.60 -40.45 -1.34
CA SER A 21 15.91 -39.76 -1.24
C SER A 21 16.07 -38.77 -0.06
N PHE A 22 15.21 -38.78 0.95
CA PHE A 22 15.26 -37.72 1.96
C PHE A 22 15.13 -38.23 3.41
N LYS A 23 16.21 -38.77 3.97
CA LYS A 23 16.22 -39.20 5.38
C LYS A 23 17.21 -38.50 6.31
N ILE A 24 17.95 -37.45 5.88
CA ILE A 24 18.93 -36.77 6.74
C ILE A 24 18.59 -35.29 7.07
N SER A 25 17.70 -34.64 6.33
CA SER A 25 17.42 -33.20 6.57
C SER A 25 16.20 -32.87 7.44
N LYS A 26 15.39 -33.87 7.82
CA LYS A 26 14.14 -33.64 8.52
C LYS A 26 14.30 -33.19 9.98
N PHE A 27 15.41 -33.51 10.62
CA PHE A 27 15.65 -33.12 12.02
C PHE A 27 16.17 -31.68 12.15
N GLU A 28 16.92 -31.20 11.17
CA GLU A 28 17.39 -29.80 11.14
C GLU A 28 16.28 -28.82 10.72
N ARG A 29 15.41 -29.20 9.76
CA ARG A 29 14.28 -28.37 9.34
C ARG A 29 13.18 -28.23 10.40
N VAL A 30 12.92 -29.25 11.20
CA VAL A 30 11.98 -29.16 12.32
C VAL A 30 12.52 -28.23 13.41
N ALA A 31 13.84 -28.21 13.62
CA ALA A 31 14.48 -27.27 14.54
C ALA A 31 14.47 -25.83 14.01
N LEU A 32 14.69 -25.61 12.71
CA LEU A 32 14.63 -24.30 12.08
C LEU A 32 13.21 -23.74 11.98
N ASN A 33 12.21 -24.56 11.64
CA ASN A 33 10.79 -24.12 11.63
C ASN A 33 10.24 -23.89 13.04
N SER A 34 10.74 -24.61 14.06
CA SER A 34 10.44 -24.30 15.46
C SER A 34 11.16 -23.02 15.90
N PHE A 35 12.32 -22.72 15.31
CA PHE A 35 13.07 -21.50 15.57
C PHE A 35 12.43 -20.28 14.88
N SER A 36 11.93 -20.41 13.64
CA SER A 36 11.21 -19.32 12.93
C SER A 36 9.85 -19.02 13.59
N GLY A 37 9.10 -20.03 14.02
CA GLY A 37 7.87 -19.84 14.79
C GLY A 37 8.14 -19.18 16.15
N LEU A 38 9.22 -19.56 16.84
CA LEU A 38 9.64 -18.95 18.10
C LEU A 38 10.10 -17.50 17.89
N VAL A 39 10.81 -17.23 16.81
CA VAL A 39 11.26 -15.91 16.37
C VAL A 39 10.06 -15.00 16.05
N PHE A 40 9.00 -15.53 15.43
CA PHE A 40 7.79 -14.78 15.06
C PHE A 40 6.99 -14.29 16.29
N TYR A 41 6.99 -15.05 17.38
CA TYR A 41 6.34 -14.63 18.63
C TYR A 41 7.31 -13.95 19.60
N ILE A 42 8.59 -14.26 19.54
CA ILE A 42 9.60 -13.74 20.48
C ILE A 42 10.20 -12.43 19.97
N ILE A 43 10.35 -12.19 18.66
CA ILE A 43 10.89 -10.91 18.17
C ILE A 43 9.97 -9.74 18.55
N PRO A 44 8.66 -9.74 18.34
CA PRO A 44 7.80 -8.68 18.86
C PRO A 44 7.81 -8.62 20.40
N LEU A 45 7.82 -9.77 21.07
CA LEU A 45 7.86 -9.82 22.54
C LEU A 45 9.23 -9.43 23.11
N PHE A 46 10.32 -9.77 22.42
CA PHE A 46 11.69 -9.42 22.79
C PHE A 46 11.98 -7.95 22.50
N PHE A 47 11.43 -7.38 21.41
CA PHE A 47 11.48 -5.95 21.17
C PHE A 47 10.63 -5.18 22.17
N VAL A 48 9.44 -5.66 22.54
CA VAL A 48 8.65 -5.09 23.63
C VAL A 48 9.40 -5.23 24.97
N LEU A 49 10.12 -6.32 25.21
CA LEU A 49 10.89 -6.56 26.45
C LEU A 49 12.19 -5.75 26.48
N ILE A 50 12.91 -5.60 25.36
CA ILE A 50 14.08 -4.69 25.24
C ILE A 50 13.61 -3.24 25.41
N PHE A 51 12.46 -2.90 24.84
CA PHE A 51 11.86 -1.59 24.98
C PHE A 51 11.53 -1.26 26.44
N VAL A 52 11.00 -2.22 27.20
CA VAL A 52 10.72 -2.06 28.64
C VAL A 52 12.00 -2.05 29.51
N LEU A 53 13.10 -2.66 29.05
CA LEU A 53 14.34 -2.76 29.84
C LEU A 53 15.41 -1.71 29.47
N VAL A 54 15.39 -1.18 28.23
CA VAL A 54 16.43 -0.23 27.76
C VAL A 54 15.99 1.24 27.90
N ILE A 55 14.70 1.52 27.87
CA ILE A 55 14.19 2.90 28.01
C ILE A 55 14.40 3.51 29.39
N PRO A 56 14.31 2.80 30.53
CA PRO A 56 14.61 3.41 31.82
C PRO A 56 16.00 4.02 31.91
N ASP A 57 17.01 3.42 31.26
CA ASP A 57 18.39 3.90 31.34
C ASP A 57 18.67 5.09 30.39
N VAL A 58 17.90 5.24 29.28
CA VAL A 58 18.03 6.38 28.37
C VAL A 58 17.29 7.61 28.92
N ILE A 59 16.13 7.43 29.56
CA ILE A 59 15.39 8.52 30.20
C ILE A 59 16.14 9.03 31.42
N LEU A 60 16.80 8.17 32.20
CA LEU A 60 17.63 8.57 33.34
C LEU A 60 18.94 9.26 32.93
N ALA A 61 19.44 9.04 31.71
CA ALA A 61 20.61 9.76 31.18
C ALA A 61 20.27 11.18 30.67
N GLN A 62 19.03 11.45 30.36
CA GLN A 62 18.57 12.76 29.90
C GLN A 62 18.18 13.70 31.06
N GLU A 63 17.74 13.16 32.22
CA GLU A 63 17.42 13.97 33.40
C GLU A 63 18.65 14.47 34.20
N THR A 64 19.86 14.04 33.87
CA THR A 64 21.08 14.49 34.59
C THR A 64 21.89 15.59 33.88
N SER A 65 21.42 16.15 32.77
CA SER A 65 22.15 17.20 32.04
C SER A 65 21.42 18.56 31.91
N GLU A 66 20.26 18.74 32.54
CA GLU A 66 19.48 19.99 32.48
C GLU A 66 19.18 20.59 33.86
N ASP A 67 20.19 20.89 34.67
CA ASP A 67 19.93 21.63 35.92
C ASP A 67 21.04 22.67 36.22
N ASP A 68 21.49 23.43 35.24
CA ASP A 68 22.37 24.58 35.50
C ASP A 68 22.18 25.78 34.51
N GLY A 69 20.96 26.01 33.99
CA GLY A 69 20.78 27.10 33.00
C GLY A 69 19.46 27.86 33.01
N LEU A 70 18.48 27.48 33.86
CA LEU A 70 17.12 28.05 33.78
C LEU A 70 16.81 29.14 34.82
N GLU A 71 17.67 29.38 35.81
CA GLU A 71 17.42 30.47 36.79
C GLU A 71 17.79 31.85 36.30
N ASP A 72 18.60 31.99 35.24
CA ASP A 72 19.08 33.29 34.73
C ASP A 72 18.16 33.90 33.63
N VAL A 73 17.16 33.16 33.14
CA VAL A 73 16.25 33.61 32.06
C VAL A 73 14.88 34.06 32.59
N LEU A 74 14.52 33.68 33.82
CA LEU A 74 13.23 33.98 34.41
C LEU A 74 13.18 35.26 35.30
N SER A 75 14.28 35.97 35.44
CA SER A 75 14.33 37.24 36.26
C SER A 75 14.02 38.49 35.44
N GLY A 76 13.53 38.39 34.22
CA GLY A 76 13.28 39.52 33.32
C GLY A 76 11.82 39.84 32.98
N PHE A 77 10.86 39.19 33.62
CA PHE A 77 9.43 39.37 33.31
C PHE A 77 8.54 39.71 34.51
N ASP A 78 9.06 40.53 35.42
CA ASP A 78 8.22 41.20 36.38
C ASP A 78 8.49 42.72 36.27
N ASP A 79 7.66 43.41 35.49
CA ASP A 79 7.26 44.76 35.84
C ASP A 79 5.92 45.14 35.16
N GLU A 80 5.02 45.59 35.99
CA GLU A 80 3.68 46.09 35.67
C GLU A 80 3.78 47.45 34.94
N GLY A 81 2.84 47.69 34.02
CA GLY A 81 2.58 49.06 33.57
C GLY A 81 1.78 49.17 32.28
N SER A 82 0.45 49.33 32.51
CA SER A 82 -0.50 49.96 31.61
C SER A 82 0.12 50.95 30.61
N ASP A 83 -0.25 50.82 29.34
CA ASP A 83 -0.72 51.89 28.44
C ASP A 83 -0.94 51.33 27.01
N GLU A 84 -2.12 50.78 26.81
CA GLU A 84 -2.76 50.68 25.49
C GLU A 84 -3.25 52.11 25.17
N ASP A 85 -2.61 52.80 24.23
CA ASP A 85 -3.23 53.89 23.45
C ASP A 85 -2.22 54.83 22.73
N GLU A 86 -1.05 54.43 22.31
CA GLU A 86 -0.16 55.35 21.53
C GLU A 86 0.64 54.74 20.35
N ALA A 87 0.13 53.72 19.65
CA ALA A 87 0.81 53.14 18.51
C ALA A 87 0.05 53.25 17.17
N LEU A 88 -0.93 54.13 17.04
CA LEU A 88 -1.74 54.31 15.83
C LEU A 88 -1.82 55.76 15.29
N SER A 89 -0.83 56.64 15.60
CA SER A 89 -0.79 57.98 15.03
C SER A 89 0.58 58.26 14.38
N GLY A 90 0.72 57.84 13.13
CA GLY A 90 1.98 58.13 12.40
C GLY A 90 2.00 57.77 10.92
N PHE A 91 0.83 57.77 10.27
CA PHE A 91 0.76 57.66 8.81
C PHE A 91 -0.34 58.58 8.25
N ASP A 92 -0.11 59.88 8.33
CA ASP A 92 -0.68 60.87 7.43
C ASP A 92 0.37 61.93 7.12
N ASP A 93 0.56 62.05 5.86
CA ASP A 93 0.84 63.22 5.04
C ASP A 93 1.93 63.04 3.97
N ASP A 94 1.39 63.05 2.77
CA ASP A 94 1.74 63.91 1.63
C ASP A 94 3.04 63.67 0.88
N SER A 95 2.84 63.09 -0.28
CA SER A 95 3.22 63.76 -1.56
C SER A 95 2.89 62.82 -2.73
N GLY A 96 2.03 63.31 -3.59
CA GLY A 96 1.59 62.61 -4.80
C GLY A 96 2.76 62.44 -5.81
N GLU A 97 2.84 61.27 -6.35
CA GLU A 97 3.29 61.01 -7.71
C GLU A 97 2.53 59.80 -8.27
N ASN A 98 1.68 60.12 -9.26
CA ASN A 98 1.08 59.17 -10.15
C ASN A 98 2.18 58.42 -10.94
N ILE A 99 2.56 57.22 -10.50
CA ILE A 99 3.32 56.29 -11.32
C ILE A 99 2.60 54.93 -11.33
N THR A 100 1.79 54.78 -12.40
CA THR A 100 1.45 53.54 -13.07
C THR A 100 1.21 52.29 -12.20
N GLU A 101 -0.02 52.13 -11.71
CA GLU A 101 -0.59 50.87 -11.23
C GLU A 101 -0.52 49.71 -12.27
N LYS A 102 -0.21 50.00 -13.52
CA LYS A 102 -0.15 49.02 -14.62
C LYS A 102 1.18 48.25 -14.71
N GLU A 103 2.29 48.80 -14.20
CA GLU A 103 3.61 48.13 -14.25
C GLU A 103 3.83 47.25 -13.02
N THR A 104 3.18 47.53 -11.88
CA THR A 104 3.33 46.74 -10.66
C THR A 104 2.49 45.46 -10.70
N GLU A 105 1.30 45.47 -11.31
CA GLU A 105 0.51 44.28 -11.54
C GLU A 105 1.17 43.32 -12.56
N SER A 106 1.77 43.85 -13.62
CA SER A 106 2.43 43.02 -14.62
C SER A 106 3.75 42.38 -14.10
N ALA A 107 4.48 43.05 -13.21
CA ALA A 107 5.71 42.54 -12.62
C ALA A 107 5.40 41.45 -11.58
N THR A 108 4.33 41.60 -10.79
CA THR A 108 3.88 40.58 -9.82
C THR A 108 3.29 39.34 -10.50
N GLU A 109 2.58 39.48 -11.61
CA GLU A 109 2.11 38.36 -12.40
C GLU A 109 3.27 37.61 -13.07
N GLU A 110 4.25 38.33 -13.63
CA GLU A 110 5.43 37.75 -14.29
C GLU A 110 6.33 37.00 -13.32
N GLU A 111 6.49 37.46 -12.10
CA GLU A 111 7.21 36.72 -11.05
C GLU A 111 6.42 35.53 -10.51
N SER A 112 5.09 35.63 -10.39
CA SER A 112 4.21 34.58 -9.91
C SER A 112 4.20 33.37 -10.84
N TRP A 113 4.07 33.57 -12.16
CA TRP A 113 4.08 32.43 -13.09
C TRP A 113 5.49 31.86 -13.28
N LYS A 114 6.57 32.65 -13.14
CA LYS A 114 7.94 32.13 -13.14
C LYS A 114 8.21 31.25 -11.91
N GLN A 115 7.72 31.64 -10.73
CA GLN A 115 7.79 30.80 -9.53
C GLN A 115 6.96 29.52 -9.67
N ALA A 116 5.76 29.60 -10.26
CA ALA A 116 4.93 28.43 -10.53
C ALA A 116 5.58 27.44 -11.52
N LEU A 117 6.32 27.96 -12.54
CA LEU A 117 7.06 27.13 -13.48
C LEU A 117 8.29 26.44 -12.87
N LEU A 118 8.79 26.89 -11.71
CA LEU A 118 9.99 26.38 -11.06
C LEU A 118 9.69 25.46 -9.85
N ASN A 119 8.42 25.16 -9.60
CA ASN A 119 8.02 24.33 -8.45
C ASN A 119 8.15 22.83 -8.78
N PHE A 120 9.38 22.36 -8.88
CA PHE A 120 9.73 20.97 -9.04
C PHE A 120 10.18 20.39 -7.71
N SER A 121 9.74 19.17 -7.43
CA SER A 121 10.27 18.32 -6.37
C SER A 121 10.48 16.92 -6.93
N GLY A 122 11.35 16.16 -6.31
CA GLY A 122 11.61 14.81 -6.81
C GLY A 122 12.61 14.07 -5.95
N SER A 123 12.92 12.87 -6.37
CA SER A 123 13.96 12.06 -5.75
C SER A 123 14.73 11.26 -6.78
N ALA A 124 15.99 11.01 -6.46
CA ALA A 124 16.83 10.07 -7.17
C ALA A 124 17.48 9.13 -6.16
N GLY A 125 17.51 7.85 -6.45
CA GLY A 125 18.04 6.89 -5.51
C GLY A 125 18.43 5.57 -6.12
N VAL A 126 18.91 4.68 -5.26
CA VAL A 126 19.20 3.30 -5.60
C VAL A 126 18.60 2.41 -4.53
N SER A 127 17.70 1.50 -4.91
CA SER A 127 17.19 0.47 -4.03
C SER A 127 17.81 -0.89 -4.38
N THR A 128 18.12 -1.67 -3.35
CA THR A 128 18.73 -2.99 -3.50
C THR A 128 17.95 -4.02 -2.68
N SER A 129 17.98 -5.28 -3.12
CA SER A 129 17.42 -6.39 -2.36
C SER A 129 18.28 -7.64 -2.55
N TYR A 130 18.50 -8.37 -1.46
CA TYR A 130 19.27 -9.60 -1.42
C TYR A 130 18.47 -10.72 -0.76
N SER A 131 18.08 -11.74 -1.55
CA SER A 131 17.44 -12.95 -1.07
C SER A 131 18.51 -13.88 -0.49
N TYR A 132 18.46 -14.13 0.81
CA TYR A 132 19.41 -15.00 1.49
C TYR A 132 18.83 -16.39 1.77
N ALA A 133 17.53 -16.56 1.65
CA ALA A 133 16.82 -17.80 1.96
C ALA A 133 16.67 -18.72 0.73
N LYS A 134 16.76 -18.16 -0.49
CA LYS A 134 16.58 -18.90 -1.73
C LYS A 134 17.92 -19.39 -2.28
N ASP A 135 18.00 -20.67 -2.61
CA ASP A 135 19.15 -21.25 -3.27
C ASP A 135 19.13 -20.99 -4.78
N ALA A 136 20.32 -20.89 -5.40
CA ALA A 136 20.42 -20.80 -6.84
C ALA A 136 19.88 -22.08 -7.52
N PRO A 137 19.17 -21.97 -8.66
CA PRO A 137 18.63 -23.13 -9.34
C PRO A 137 19.74 -24.06 -9.82
N ALA A 138 19.52 -25.37 -9.67
CA ALA A 138 20.49 -26.38 -10.17
C ALA A 138 20.57 -26.39 -11.70
N ASP A 139 19.46 -26.08 -12.37
CA ASP A 139 19.37 -25.90 -13.81
C ASP A 139 19.59 -24.42 -14.16
N LYS A 140 20.71 -24.13 -14.81
CA LYS A 140 21.09 -22.77 -15.21
C LYS A 140 20.19 -22.14 -16.29
N THR A 141 19.25 -22.88 -16.85
CA THR A 141 18.25 -22.35 -17.78
C THR A 141 17.02 -21.79 -17.09
N GLN A 142 16.92 -21.97 -15.76
CA GLN A 142 15.84 -21.41 -14.94
C GLN A 142 16.25 -20.04 -14.39
N ALA A 143 15.26 -19.18 -14.18
CA ALA A 143 15.45 -17.88 -13.56
C ALA A 143 16.05 -18.02 -12.16
N ASP A 144 17.13 -17.30 -11.89
CA ASP A 144 17.81 -17.31 -10.60
C ASP A 144 17.32 -16.16 -9.73
N TRP A 145 16.53 -16.48 -8.71
CA TRP A 145 16.00 -15.53 -7.72
C TRP A 145 16.81 -15.53 -6.40
N SER A 146 17.98 -16.18 -6.34
CA SER A 146 18.86 -16.17 -5.18
C SER A 146 19.78 -14.92 -5.15
N GLY A 147 20.31 -14.58 -4.01
CA GLY A 147 21.29 -13.50 -3.87
C GLY A 147 20.72 -12.13 -4.24
N MET A 148 21.41 -11.33 -5.04
CA MET A 148 20.97 -9.99 -5.47
C MET A 148 19.75 -10.12 -6.38
N THR A 149 18.58 -9.70 -5.89
CA THR A 149 17.31 -9.74 -6.63
C THR A 149 16.86 -8.37 -7.11
N LYS A 150 17.48 -7.29 -6.62
CA LYS A 150 17.24 -5.91 -7.02
C LYS A 150 18.52 -5.11 -6.91
N LEU A 151 18.82 -4.34 -7.93
CA LEU A 151 19.82 -3.24 -7.93
C LEU A 151 19.28 -2.15 -8.85
N ARG A 152 18.40 -1.32 -8.33
CA ARG A 152 17.48 -0.46 -9.07
C ARG A 152 17.75 1.00 -8.81
N PRO A 153 18.59 1.70 -9.63
CA PRO A 153 18.54 3.14 -9.71
C PRO A 153 17.18 3.61 -10.20
N TYR A 154 16.65 4.64 -9.54
CA TYR A 154 15.36 5.24 -9.88
C TYR A 154 15.41 6.76 -9.81
N PHE A 155 14.46 7.37 -10.49
CA PHE A 155 14.23 8.80 -10.51
C PHE A 155 12.74 9.09 -10.46
N SER A 156 12.32 10.03 -9.62
CA SER A 156 10.96 10.56 -9.58
C SER A 156 10.98 12.08 -9.71
N LEU A 157 9.99 12.63 -10.38
CA LEU A 157 9.83 14.07 -10.57
C LEU A 157 8.35 14.43 -10.42
N THR A 158 8.07 15.48 -9.67
CA THR A 158 6.75 16.09 -9.52
C THR A 158 6.86 17.56 -9.86
N TRP A 159 5.94 18.03 -10.69
CA TRP A 159 5.74 19.44 -11.00
C TRP A 159 4.36 19.86 -10.55
N ASP A 160 4.30 20.86 -9.66
CA ASP A 160 3.08 21.48 -9.17
C ASP A 160 3.02 22.92 -9.67
N ALA A 161 1.91 23.31 -10.29
CA ALA A 161 1.70 24.67 -10.74
C ALA A 161 0.34 25.22 -10.34
N LYS A 162 0.31 26.49 -9.93
CA LYS A 162 -0.93 27.24 -9.72
C LYS A 162 -1.34 27.90 -11.03
N LEU A 163 -2.60 27.71 -11.41
CA LEU A 163 -3.21 28.25 -12.61
C LEU A 163 -4.27 29.28 -12.20
N GLY A 164 -3.82 30.50 -11.88
CA GLY A 164 -4.66 31.54 -11.29
C GLY A 164 -4.96 31.30 -9.80
N GLU A 165 -6.04 31.90 -9.30
CA GLU A 165 -6.36 31.87 -7.86
C GLU A 165 -6.95 30.54 -7.39
N ASN A 166 -7.75 29.87 -8.23
CA ASN A 166 -8.62 28.76 -7.83
C ASN A 166 -8.24 27.43 -8.47
N TRP A 167 -7.20 27.37 -9.29
CA TRP A 167 -6.82 26.18 -10.00
C TRP A 167 -5.36 25.81 -9.77
N LYS A 168 -5.08 24.52 -9.68
CA LYS A 168 -3.73 23.96 -9.63
C LYS A 168 -3.65 22.71 -10.48
N THR A 169 -2.45 22.39 -10.94
CA THR A 169 -2.17 21.16 -11.68
C THR A 169 -0.97 20.48 -11.09
N ARG A 170 -0.97 19.17 -11.14
CA ARG A 170 0.19 18.32 -10.82
C ARG A 170 0.50 17.42 -12.00
N ILE A 171 1.77 17.29 -12.30
CA ILE A 171 2.31 16.27 -13.20
C ILE A 171 3.43 15.57 -12.47
N SER A 172 3.32 14.26 -12.27
CA SER A 172 4.36 13.46 -11.64
C SER A 172 4.65 12.19 -12.42
N GLY A 173 5.88 11.72 -12.32
CA GLY A 173 6.31 10.49 -12.95
C GLY A 173 7.50 9.87 -12.22
N LYS A 174 7.71 8.59 -12.48
CA LYS A 174 8.87 7.84 -12.00
C LYS A 174 9.46 7.00 -13.12
N ALA A 175 10.76 6.74 -13.03
CA ALA A 175 11.44 5.82 -13.94
C ALA A 175 12.50 5.05 -13.16
N PHE A 176 12.71 3.80 -13.54
CA PHE A 176 13.79 2.99 -13.00
C PHE A 176 14.35 2.02 -14.05
N TYR A 177 15.55 1.53 -13.75
CA TYR A 177 16.16 0.42 -14.46
C TYR A 177 16.83 -0.53 -13.44
N ASP A 178 16.46 -1.81 -13.45
CA ASP A 178 17.00 -2.78 -12.51
C ASP A 178 18.18 -3.55 -13.11
N LEU A 179 19.37 -3.22 -12.62
CA LEU A 179 20.64 -3.79 -13.07
C LEU A 179 20.81 -5.27 -12.66
N ALA A 180 20.03 -5.78 -11.70
CA ALA A 180 20.15 -7.15 -11.22
C ALA A 180 19.88 -8.17 -12.32
N TYR A 181 18.94 -7.88 -13.24
CA TYR A 181 18.65 -8.74 -14.40
C TYR A 181 19.82 -8.84 -15.39
N GLY A 182 20.53 -7.72 -15.62
CA GLY A 182 21.73 -7.71 -16.47
C GLY A 182 22.97 -8.34 -15.81
N MET A 183 23.03 -8.42 -14.48
CA MET A 183 24.11 -9.07 -13.72
C MET A 183 23.94 -10.61 -13.69
N LYS A 184 22.72 -11.08 -13.83
CA LYS A 184 22.35 -12.48 -14.00
C LYS A 184 22.20 -12.76 -15.50
N ASP A 185 22.03 -14.00 -15.88
CA ASP A 185 21.74 -14.35 -17.27
C ASP A 185 20.30 -13.95 -17.61
N SER A 186 20.11 -12.78 -18.22
CA SER A 186 18.78 -12.23 -18.53
C SER A 186 17.95 -13.15 -19.45
N GLU A 187 18.58 -14.03 -20.24
CA GLU A 187 17.89 -14.98 -21.12
C GLU A 187 17.13 -16.06 -20.33
N THR A 188 17.42 -16.22 -19.04
CA THR A 188 16.70 -17.17 -18.16
C THR A 188 15.38 -16.62 -17.63
N PHE A 189 15.16 -15.31 -17.68
CA PHE A 189 13.92 -14.67 -17.25
C PHE A 189 12.92 -14.60 -18.41
N SER A 190 11.61 -14.71 -18.10
CA SER A 190 10.57 -14.56 -19.11
C SER A 190 10.47 -13.12 -19.63
N ASP A 191 9.95 -12.95 -20.84
CA ASP A 191 9.71 -11.62 -21.43
C ASP A 191 8.77 -10.77 -20.53
N GLU A 192 7.81 -11.42 -19.87
CA GLU A 192 6.90 -10.77 -18.94
C GLU A 192 7.65 -10.21 -17.72
N VAL A 193 8.54 -11.00 -17.12
CA VAL A 193 9.37 -10.56 -15.98
C VAL A 193 10.23 -9.37 -16.38
N LEU A 194 10.92 -9.43 -17.52
CA LEU A 194 11.78 -8.33 -17.97
C LEU A 194 10.98 -7.08 -18.33
N SER A 195 9.81 -7.23 -18.98
CA SER A 195 8.97 -6.08 -19.34
C SER A 195 8.39 -5.35 -18.14
N GLU A 196 8.09 -6.07 -17.03
CA GLU A 196 7.41 -5.53 -15.86
C GLU A 196 8.37 -5.10 -14.74
N LEU A 197 9.55 -5.72 -14.63
CA LEU A 197 10.43 -5.55 -13.47
C LEU A 197 11.82 -5.03 -13.81
N GLU A 198 12.34 -5.21 -15.06
CA GLU A 198 13.67 -4.72 -15.41
C GLU A 198 13.70 -3.20 -15.56
N LYS A 199 12.67 -2.62 -16.19
CA LYS A 199 12.59 -1.18 -16.42
C LYS A 199 11.16 -0.68 -16.50
N GLU A 200 10.95 0.50 -15.97
CA GLU A 200 9.66 1.18 -16.07
C GLU A 200 9.88 2.68 -16.20
N ALA A 201 9.04 3.32 -17.02
CA ALA A 201 8.88 4.77 -17.04
C ALA A 201 7.38 5.05 -17.06
N GLU A 202 6.86 5.58 -15.95
CA GLU A 202 5.44 5.75 -15.69
C GLU A 202 5.12 7.20 -15.36
N LEU A 203 4.09 7.75 -16.03
CA LEU A 203 3.42 8.95 -15.58
C LEU A 203 2.45 8.57 -14.47
N ARG A 204 2.73 9.02 -13.25
CA ARG A 204 1.95 8.71 -12.04
C ARG A 204 0.69 9.57 -12.00
N GLU A 205 0.80 10.81 -11.61
CA GLU A 205 -0.34 11.71 -11.50
C GLU A 205 -0.27 12.79 -12.59
N ILE A 206 -1.39 13.05 -13.23
CA ILE A 206 -1.60 14.18 -14.14
C ILE A 206 -3.02 14.65 -13.94
N TYR A 207 -3.21 15.74 -13.22
CA TYR A 207 -4.55 16.26 -12.96
C TYR A 207 -4.61 17.77 -12.90
N LEU A 208 -5.80 18.27 -13.16
CA LEU A 208 -6.23 19.63 -12.90
C LEU A 208 -7.22 19.61 -11.73
N GLU A 209 -6.98 20.43 -10.71
CA GLU A 209 -7.84 20.58 -9.55
C GLU A 209 -8.18 22.04 -9.32
N GLY A 210 -9.43 22.34 -8.98
CA GLY A 210 -9.85 23.71 -8.68
C GLY A 210 -11.23 23.81 -8.08
N SER A 211 -11.53 25.01 -7.58
CA SER A 211 -12.79 25.35 -6.91
C SER A 211 -13.57 26.38 -7.77
N PRO A 212 -14.37 25.91 -8.75
CA PRO A 212 -15.17 26.81 -9.58
C PRO A 212 -16.21 27.58 -8.78
N PHE A 213 -16.64 27.03 -7.64
CA PHE A 213 -17.55 27.67 -6.67
C PHE A 213 -17.06 27.40 -5.25
N ARG A 214 -17.44 28.25 -4.29
CA ARG A 214 -17.04 28.10 -2.86
C ARG A 214 -17.41 26.76 -2.22
N SER A 215 -18.45 26.12 -2.76
CA SER A 215 -18.98 24.86 -2.22
C SER A 215 -18.67 23.66 -3.13
N LEU A 216 -17.86 23.81 -4.18
CA LEU A 216 -17.59 22.75 -5.15
C LEU A 216 -16.11 22.75 -5.53
N ASP A 217 -15.44 21.63 -5.25
CA ASP A 217 -14.13 21.30 -5.79
C ASP A 217 -14.24 20.27 -6.90
N VAL A 218 -13.43 20.42 -7.92
CA VAL A 218 -13.37 19.55 -9.08
C VAL A 218 -11.93 19.11 -9.30
N LYS A 219 -11.68 17.80 -9.46
CA LYS A 219 -10.38 17.24 -9.80
C LYS A 219 -10.53 16.28 -10.98
N ILE A 220 -9.83 16.54 -12.08
CA ILE A 220 -9.94 15.76 -13.33
C ILE A 220 -8.55 15.33 -13.78
N GLY A 221 -8.39 14.05 -14.10
CA GLY A 221 -7.15 13.48 -14.62
C GLY A 221 -6.74 12.20 -13.92
N LYS A 222 -5.50 11.77 -14.15
CA LYS A 222 -4.91 10.60 -13.52
C LYS A 222 -4.54 10.94 -12.07
N GLN A 223 -5.20 10.31 -11.11
CA GLN A 223 -5.13 10.65 -9.68
C GLN A 223 -5.43 9.45 -8.78
N ILE A 224 -5.12 9.59 -7.50
CA ILE A 224 -5.49 8.64 -6.45
C ILE A 224 -6.64 9.23 -5.63
N VAL A 225 -7.65 8.40 -5.34
CA VAL A 225 -8.73 8.69 -4.39
C VAL A 225 -8.74 7.57 -3.35
N ALA A 226 -8.24 7.84 -2.17
CA ALA A 226 -8.24 6.88 -1.07
C ALA A 226 -9.50 7.03 -0.23
N TRP A 227 -10.24 5.94 -0.06
CA TRP A 227 -11.39 5.85 0.83
C TRP A 227 -11.04 5.05 2.09
N GLY A 228 -11.84 5.23 3.13
CA GLY A 228 -11.67 4.51 4.38
C GLY A 228 -10.80 5.23 5.41
N VAL A 229 -10.65 4.59 6.56
CA VAL A 229 -9.89 5.08 7.72
C VAL A 229 -8.81 4.09 8.16
N ALA A 230 -8.80 2.89 7.58
CA ALA A 230 -7.80 1.85 7.83
C ALA A 230 -6.44 2.21 7.22
N ASN A 231 -5.36 1.78 7.85
CA ASN A 231 -3.99 2.06 7.42
C ASN A 231 -3.46 0.98 6.48
N SER A 232 -3.71 -0.31 6.79
CA SER A 232 -3.06 -1.44 6.12
C SER A 232 -4.05 -2.35 5.41
N LEU A 233 -5.23 -2.57 5.98
CA LEU A 233 -6.29 -3.39 5.40
C LEU A 233 -7.28 -2.52 4.64
N ARG A 234 -7.77 -3.00 3.48
CA ARG A 234 -8.71 -2.26 2.64
C ARG A 234 -10.10 -2.89 2.72
N VAL A 235 -11.11 -2.09 3.08
CA VAL A 235 -12.53 -2.52 3.14
C VAL A 235 -13.39 -1.68 2.20
N VAL A 236 -13.44 -0.36 2.37
CA VAL A 236 -14.20 0.55 1.48
C VAL A 236 -13.33 1.19 0.40
N ASP A 237 -12.01 1.05 0.46
CA ASP A 237 -11.06 1.61 -0.50
C ASP A 237 -10.94 0.74 -1.75
N VAL A 238 -11.83 0.97 -2.72
CA VAL A 238 -12.05 0.11 -3.89
C VAL A 238 -11.86 0.81 -5.23
N LEU A 239 -11.50 2.09 -5.25
CA LEU A 239 -11.46 2.88 -6.50
C LEU A 239 -10.13 2.82 -7.23
N ASN A 240 -9.02 2.66 -6.50
CA ASN A 240 -7.70 2.61 -7.11
C ASN A 240 -7.11 1.20 -7.03
N PRO A 241 -6.59 0.68 -8.14
CA PRO A 241 -5.81 -0.56 -8.12
C PRO A 241 -4.49 -0.39 -7.37
N THR A 242 -3.81 -1.50 -7.11
CA THR A 242 -2.56 -1.52 -6.35
C THR A 242 -1.42 -2.18 -7.13
N ASP A 243 -0.17 -1.79 -6.80
CA ASP A 243 1.03 -2.46 -7.27
C ASP A 243 1.51 -3.48 -6.22
N SER A 244 1.29 -4.75 -6.51
CA SER A 244 1.70 -5.88 -5.67
C SER A 244 2.71 -6.81 -6.37
N ARG A 245 3.41 -6.30 -7.41
CA ARG A 245 4.41 -7.08 -8.15
C ARG A 245 5.54 -7.62 -7.27
N GLU A 246 5.92 -6.87 -6.26
CA GLU A 246 6.91 -7.24 -5.24
C GLU A 246 6.25 -7.18 -3.86
N PHE A 247 5.44 -8.19 -3.54
CA PHE A 247 4.55 -8.21 -2.37
C PHE A 247 5.28 -7.91 -1.05
N GLY A 248 4.81 -6.88 -0.33
CA GLY A 248 5.38 -6.41 0.93
C GLY A 248 6.65 -5.56 0.81
N MET A 249 7.25 -5.44 -0.38
CA MET A 249 8.46 -4.63 -0.62
C MET A 249 8.14 -3.17 -0.93
N THR A 250 6.96 -2.88 -1.47
CA THR A 250 6.48 -1.52 -1.72
C THR A 250 5.92 -0.91 -0.44
N ASP A 251 6.21 0.35 -0.18
CA ASP A 251 5.62 1.07 0.94
C ASP A 251 4.11 1.22 0.77
N LEU A 252 3.35 1.14 1.87
CA LEU A 252 1.89 1.19 1.83
C LEU A 252 1.35 2.48 1.21
N GLU A 253 2.08 3.58 1.34
CA GLU A 253 1.73 4.87 0.76
C GLU A 253 1.83 4.87 -0.77
N ASP A 254 2.78 4.12 -1.33
CA ASP A 254 3.06 4.05 -2.77
C ASP A 254 2.32 2.91 -3.48
N ILE A 255 1.62 2.06 -2.74
CA ILE A 255 1.00 0.86 -3.30
C ILE A 255 -0.15 1.17 -4.26
N ARG A 256 -0.85 2.30 -4.09
CA ARG A 256 -1.98 2.67 -4.96
C ARG A 256 -1.50 3.17 -6.31
N LEU A 257 -2.16 2.70 -7.36
CA LEU A 257 -1.94 3.15 -8.72
C LEU A 257 -2.93 4.27 -9.08
N PRO A 258 -2.45 5.41 -9.55
CA PRO A 258 -3.34 6.47 -10.02
C PRO A 258 -4.00 6.07 -11.34
N ILE A 259 -5.30 6.37 -11.49
CA ILE A 259 -6.08 6.13 -12.72
C ILE A 259 -6.84 7.39 -13.15
N ALA A 260 -7.22 7.46 -14.43
CA ALA A 260 -7.92 8.62 -14.96
C ALA A 260 -9.38 8.64 -14.47
N MET A 261 -9.74 9.71 -13.74
CA MET A 261 -11.06 9.89 -13.17
C MET A 261 -11.45 11.37 -13.06
N THR A 262 -12.74 11.61 -12.89
CA THR A 262 -13.30 12.90 -12.48
C THR A 262 -13.84 12.76 -11.06
N LYS A 263 -13.39 13.64 -10.17
CA LYS A 263 -13.87 13.75 -8.79
C LYS A 263 -14.51 15.09 -8.55
N LEU A 264 -15.65 15.09 -7.89
CA LEU A 264 -16.41 16.27 -7.48
C LEU A 264 -16.64 16.21 -5.98
N ASP A 265 -16.23 17.22 -5.24
CA ASP A 265 -16.50 17.39 -3.82
C ASP A 265 -17.45 18.56 -3.61
N TYR A 266 -18.66 18.29 -3.12
CA TYR A 266 -19.66 19.31 -2.81
C TYR A 266 -19.89 19.43 -1.30
N TYR A 267 -19.68 20.64 -0.78
CA TYR A 267 -19.74 20.93 0.67
C TYR A 267 -21.10 21.49 1.07
N ILE A 268 -21.72 20.89 2.09
CA ILE A 268 -23.03 21.26 2.66
C ILE A 268 -22.90 21.32 4.19
N GLY A 269 -22.58 22.49 4.74
CA GLY A 269 -22.30 22.61 6.19
C GLY A 269 -21.14 21.71 6.59
N ASP A 270 -21.34 20.82 7.56
CA ASP A 270 -20.33 19.88 8.06
C ASP A 270 -20.25 18.58 7.23
N LEU A 271 -20.99 18.50 6.13
CA LEU A 271 -21.02 17.35 5.24
C LEU A 271 -20.31 17.64 3.92
N LYS A 272 -19.61 16.64 3.40
CA LYS A 272 -19.04 16.62 2.05
C LYS A 272 -19.67 15.46 1.27
N LEU A 273 -20.29 15.78 0.13
CA LEU A 273 -20.70 14.79 -0.86
C LEU A 273 -19.60 14.68 -1.91
N GLU A 274 -19.00 13.53 -2.01
CA GLU A 274 -17.98 13.18 -3.00
C GLU A 274 -18.60 12.31 -4.09
N ALA A 275 -18.36 12.64 -5.36
CA ALA A 275 -18.76 11.84 -6.51
C ALA A 275 -17.55 11.58 -7.41
N VAL A 276 -17.34 10.34 -7.78
CA VAL A 276 -16.21 9.89 -8.61
C VAL A 276 -16.73 9.14 -9.83
N ALA A 277 -16.18 9.45 -11.00
CA ALA A 277 -16.36 8.68 -12.23
C ALA A 277 -14.99 8.27 -12.76
N VAL A 278 -14.71 6.96 -12.79
CA VAL A 278 -13.46 6.39 -13.30
C VAL A 278 -13.61 6.12 -14.80
N HIS A 279 -12.72 6.69 -15.61
CA HIS A 279 -12.79 6.63 -17.06
C HIS A 279 -11.85 5.60 -17.69
N GLN A 280 -10.79 5.23 -16.96
CA GLN A 280 -9.78 4.29 -17.39
C GLN A 280 -9.90 3.01 -16.56
N ILE A 281 -10.09 1.89 -17.22
CA ILE A 281 -10.12 0.57 -16.56
C ILE A 281 -8.69 0.04 -16.50
N GLU A 282 -8.15 -0.01 -15.32
CA GLU A 282 -6.86 -0.63 -14.98
C GLU A 282 -7.05 -1.47 -13.72
N PHE A 283 -6.28 -2.53 -13.59
CA PHE A 283 -6.34 -3.48 -12.48
C PHE A 283 -5.03 -3.53 -11.71
N ASN A 284 -5.02 -4.29 -10.63
CA ASN A 284 -3.82 -4.51 -9.83
C ASN A 284 -2.65 -5.00 -10.70
N LYS A 285 -1.49 -4.37 -10.56
CA LYS A 285 -0.23 -4.92 -11.06
C LYS A 285 0.19 -6.05 -10.13
N SER A 286 -0.07 -7.29 -10.53
CA SER A 286 0.37 -8.49 -9.81
C SER A 286 1.74 -8.98 -10.31
N ALA A 287 2.41 -9.82 -9.52
CA ALA A 287 3.69 -10.39 -9.93
C ALA A 287 3.59 -11.09 -11.29
N PRO A 288 4.47 -10.79 -12.26
CA PRO A 288 4.42 -11.37 -13.60
C PRO A 288 4.65 -12.89 -13.55
N PHE A 289 4.11 -13.60 -14.55
CA PHE A 289 4.31 -15.04 -14.65
C PHE A 289 5.81 -15.39 -14.78
N GLY A 290 6.27 -16.32 -13.94
CA GLY A 290 7.69 -16.68 -13.79
C GLY A 290 8.47 -15.74 -12.88
N GLY A 291 7.81 -14.72 -12.30
CA GLY A 291 8.40 -13.83 -11.31
C GLY A 291 8.55 -14.50 -9.93
N ASP A 292 9.42 -13.92 -9.11
CA ASP A 292 9.78 -14.44 -7.78
C ASP A 292 8.57 -14.53 -6.81
N TYR A 293 7.56 -13.69 -7.01
CA TYR A 293 6.34 -13.62 -6.20
C TYR A 293 5.13 -14.27 -6.87
N ASN A 294 5.31 -14.93 -8.02
CA ASN A 294 4.21 -15.58 -8.73
C ASN A 294 4.31 -17.11 -8.61
N PRO A 295 3.43 -17.77 -7.83
CA PRO A 295 3.46 -19.22 -7.64
C PRO A 295 2.84 -20.00 -8.81
N SER A 296 2.28 -19.32 -9.80
CA SER A 296 1.53 -19.97 -10.87
C SER A 296 2.43 -20.85 -11.74
N THR A 297 1.98 -22.06 -12.01
CA THR A 297 2.66 -22.99 -12.92
C THR A 297 2.19 -22.86 -14.36
N GLN A 298 1.12 -22.11 -14.60
CA GLN A 298 0.52 -21.88 -15.91
C GLN A 298 0.11 -20.42 -16.07
N LYS A 299 0.52 -19.83 -17.20
CA LYS A 299 0.05 -18.50 -17.59
C LYS A 299 -1.41 -18.58 -18.05
N LEU A 300 -2.27 -17.76 -17.44
CA LEU A 300 -3.65 -17.58 -17.87
C LEU A 300 -3.78 -16.31 -18.71
N THR A 301 -4.73 -16.32 -19.66
CA THR A 301 -5.07 -15.11 -20.41
C THR A 301 -6.05 -14.29 -19.57
N GLU A 302 -5.70 -13.05 -19.31
CA GLU A 302 -6.55 -12.08 -18.66
C GLU A 302 -7.36 -11.30 -19.70
N VAL A 303 -8.67 -11.19 -19.45
CA VAL A 303 -9.61 -10.45 -20.31
C VAL A 303 -9.99 -9.16 -19.61
N ILE A 304 -9.40 -8.06 -20.07
CA ILE A 304 -9.63 -6.71 -19.55
C ILE A 304 -10.81 -6.08 -20.29
N PRO A 305 -11.84 -5.55 -19.59
CA PRO A 305 -12.91 -4.77 -20.21
C PRO A 305 -12.36 -3.51 -20.87
N GLU A 306 -12.93 -3.12 -22.02
CA GLU A 306 -12.52 -1.90 -22.71
C GLU A 306 -12.89 -0.65 -21.87
N SER A 307 -12.01 0.34 -21.84
CA SER A 307 -12.30 1.65 -21.27
C SER A 307 -13.30 2.38 -22.16
N SER A 308 -14.58 2.27 -21.80
CA SER A 308 -15.72 2.84 -22.54
C SER A 308 -16.71 3.50 -21.59
N MET A 309 -17.63 4.31 -22.11
CA MET A 309 -18.67 4.92 -21.27
C MET A 309 -19.60 3.90 -20.60
N GLU A 310 -19.77 2.70 -21.20
CA GLU A 310 -20.57 1.62 -20.63
C GLU A 310 -19.87 0.94 -19.45
N ASN A 311 -18.55 0.94 -19.47
CA ASN A 311 -17.69 0.35 -18.45
C ASN A 311 -17.18 1.38 -17.42
N THR A 312 -17.58 2.65 -17.51
CA THR A 312 -17.27 3.66 -16.49
C THR A 312 -17.67 3.16 -15.11
N GLU A 313 -16.76 3.31 -14.16
CA GLU A 313 -17.01 2.98 -12.76
C GLU A 313 -17.44 4.24 -12.01
N TYR A 314 -18.23 4.07 -10.98
CA TYR A 314 -18.80 5.18 -10.23
C TYR A 314 -18.61 4.97 -8.73
N GLY A 315 -18.30 6.06 -8.05
CA GLY A 315 -18.19 6.12 -6.59
C GLY A 315 -18.97 7.32 -6.04
N LEU A 316 -19.61 7.14 -4.90
CA LEU A 316 -20.26 8.19 -4.12
C LEU A 316 -19.88 8.01 -2.65
N ALA A 317 -19.52 9.11 -1.99
CA ALA A 317 -19.32 9.12 -0.55
C ALA A 317 -19.99 10.33 0.10
N LEU A 318 -20.63 10.12 1.23
CA LEU A 318 -21.12 11.17 2.12
C LEU A 318 -20.26 11.14 3.38
N ILE A 319 -19.46 12.17 3.58
CA ILE A 319 -18.47 12.27 4.64
C ILE A 319 -18.88 13.40 5.58
N GLY A 320 -18.86 13.15 6.89
CA GLY A 320 -19.18 14.14 7.90
C GLY A 320 -18.21 14.10 9.06
N THR A 321 -17.89 15.30 9.58
CA THR A 321 -17.10 15.50 10.79
C THR A 321 -18.00 16.08 11.89
N PHE A 322 -18.12 15.37 13.01
CA PHE A 322 -19.11 15.69 14.06
C PHE A 322 -18.42 15.77 15.42
N GLY A 323 -18.30 16.95 16.00
CA GLY A 323 -17.93 17.11 17.41
C GLY A 323 -16.70 16.31 17.89
N GLY A 324 -15.74 16.04 16.98
CA GLY A 324 -14.52 15.30 17.28
C GLY A 324 -14.52 13.82 16.83
N TRP A 325 -15.44 13.40 15.99
CA TRP A 325 -15.44 12.09 15.34
C TRP A 325 -15.88 12.21 13.88
N ASP A 326 -15.41 11.31 13.03
CA ASP A 326 -15.71 11.28 11.61
C ASP A 326 -16.48 10.03 11.24
N ALA A 327 -17.46 10.17 10.33
CA ALA A 327 -18.18 9.05 9.77
C ALA A 327 -18.41 9.26 8.27
N SER A 328 -18.45 8.18 7.52
CA SER A 328 -18.80 8.24 6.12
C SER A 328 -19.64 7.06 5.65
N LEU A 329 -20.44 7.32 4.62
CA LEU A 329 -21.19 6.33 3.86
C LEU A 329 -20.59 6.27 2.46
N HIS A 330 -20.34 5.07 1.94
CA HIS A 330 -19.75 4.86 0.63
C HIS A 330 -20.64 3.96 -0.21
N TRP A 331 -20.68 4.25 -1.50
CA TRP A 331 -21.25 3.39 -2.52
C TRP A 331 -20.37 3.41 -3.75
N ALA A 332 -20.11 2.24 -4.33
CA ALA A 332 -19.36 2.13 -5.58
C ALA A 332 -19.95 1.05 -6.49
N GLN A 333 -19.83 1.28 -7.80
CA GLN A 333 -20.00 0.28 -8.84
C GLN A 333 -18.72 0.26 -9.69
N TYR A 334 -17.99 -0.85 -9.64
CA TYR A 334 -16.65 -0.96 -10.19
C TYR A 334 -16.36 -2.40 -10.64
N PHE A 335 -15.26 -2.63 -11.32
CA PHE A 335 -14.76 -3.98 -11.58
C PHE A 335 -13.81 -4.41 -10.45
N ASP A 336 -13.91 -5.68 -10.03
CA ASP A 336 -12.99 -6.24 -9.03
C ASP A 336 -11.55 -6.20 -9.57
N ASP A 337 -10.66 -5.54 -8.85
CA ASP A 337 -9.23 -5.46 -9.20
C ASP A 337 -8.54 -6.84 -9.15
N THR A 338 -9.14 -7.80 -8.44
CA THR A 338 -8.66 -9.18 -8.38
C THR A 338 -9.46 -10.04 -9.36
N PRO A 339 -8.82 -10.63 -10.38
CA PRO A 339 -9.53 -11.44 -11.34
C PRO A 339 -9.98 -12.77 -10.73
N HIS A 340 -11.15 -13.23 -11.14
CA HIS A 340 -11.62 -14.61 -10.91
C HIS A 340 -11.29 -15.51 -12.11
N ILE A 341 -11.20 -16.82 -11.87
CA ILE A 341 -10.99 -17.80 -12.94
C ILE A 341 -12.34 -18.18 -13.56
N LYS A 342 -12.40 -18.14 -14.90
CA LYS A 342 -13.57 -18.60 -15.67
C LYS A 342 -13.21 -19.77 -16.56
N ILE A 343 -14.03 -20.83 -16.52
CA ILE A 343 -13.93 -21.96 -17.44
C ILE A 343 -14.65 -21.58 -18.75
N THR A 344 -13.88 -21.42 -19.83
CA THR A 344 -14.42 -20.97 -21.12
C THR A 344 -14.76 -22.13 -22.05
N LYS A 345 -14.01 -23.25 -21.95
CA LYS A 345 -14.18 -24.40 -22.80
C LYS A 345 -13.78 -25.67 -22.07
N VAL A 346 -14.49 -26.75 -22.32
CA VAL A 346 -14.07 -28.09 -21.90
C VAL A 346 -13.86 -28.94 -23.16
N THR A 347 -12.62 -29.39 -23.39
CA THR A 347 -12.25 -30.24 -24.52
C THR A 347 -12.10 -31.66 -24.04
N ILE A 348 -12.80 -32.61 -24.71
CA ILE A 348 -12.65 -34.03 -24.41
C ILE A 348 -11.52 -34.59 -25.26
N ILE A 349 -10.43 -35.00 -24.62
CA ILE A 349 -9.28 -35.61 -25.29
C ILE A 349 -9.34 -37.14 -25.08
N PRO A 350 -9.40 -37.96 -26.16
CA PRO A 350 -9.42 -39.41 -26.01
C PRO A 350 -8.21 -39.92 -25.23
N GLY A 351 -8.46 -40.70 -24.17
CA GLY A 351 -7.41 -41.27 -23.31
C GLY A 351 -6.95 -40.36 -22.15
N ILE A 352 -7.26 -39.06 -22.17
CA ILE A 352 -6.94 -38.10 -21.10
C ILE A 352 -8.21 -37.69 -20.33
N GLY A 353 -9.33 -37.48 -21.04
CA GLY A 353 -10.59 -37.05 -20.43
C GLY A 353 -10.96 -35.59 -20.77
N ALA A 354 -11.72 -34.96 -19.90
CA ALA A 354 -12.17 -33.58 -20.05
C ALA A 354 -11.06 -32.62 -19.56
N VAL A 355 -10.59 -31.75 -20.46
CA VAL A 355 -9.56 -30.74 -20.19
C VAL A 355 -10.20 -29.37 -20.29
N PRO A 356 -10.37 -28.63 -19.16
CA PRO A 356 -10.89 -27.26 -19.16
C PRO A 356 -9.86 -26.26 -19.68
N THR A 357 -10.34 -25.20 -20.32
CA THR A 357 -9.56 -24.00 -20.65
C THR A 357 -10.01 -22.89 -19.73
N PHE A 358 -9.05 -22.19 -19.11
CA PHE A 358 -9.27 -21.15 -18.14
C PHE A 358 -8.90 -19.77 -18.70
N GLU A 359 -9.64 -18.76 -18.28
CA GLU A 359 -9.32 -17.34 -18.47
C GLU A 359 -9.50 -16.62 -17.15
N GLN A 360 -8.78 -15.52 -16.95
CA GLN A 360 -8.99 -14.58 -15.86
C GLN A 360 -9.93 -13.47 -16.33
N ARG A 361 -10.94 -13.15 -15.51
CA ARG A 361 -11.90 -12.08 -15.77
C ARG A 361 -12.22 -11.31 -14.52
N HIS A 362 -12.66 -10.08 -14.69
CA HIS A 362 -13.02 -9.17 -13.61
C HIS A 362 -14.55 -9.06 -13.47
N SER A 363 -15.04 -9.35 -12.27
CA SER A 363 -16.47 -9.25 -11.95
C SER A 363 -16.86 -7.79 -11.75
N ARG A 364 -18.03 -7.38 -12.26
CA ARG A 364 -18.56 -6.05 -11.95
C ARG A 364 -19.28 -6.10 -10.61
N LEU A 365 -18.73 -5.38 -9.63
CA LEU A 365 -19.21 -5.37 -8.25
C LEU A 365 -20.00 -4.11 -7.94
N THR A 366 -20.91 -4.24 -6.97
CA THR A 366 -21.52 -3.12 -6.27
C THR A 366 -21.19 -3.21 -4.80
N MET A 367 -20.63 -2.14 -4.24
CA MET A 367 -20.25 -2.03 -2.82
C MET A 367 -21.11 -0.97 -2.15
N GLY A 368 -21.57 -1.27 -0.93
CA GLY A 368 -22.08 -0.31 0.04
C GLY A 368 -21.29 -0.42 1.33
N GLY A 369 -20.77 0.67 1.86
CA GLY A 369 -19.89 0.65 3.01
C GLY A 369 -20.07 1.84 3.94
N VAL A 370 -19.53 1.72 5.15
CA VAL A 370 -19.53 2.74 6.19
C VAL A 370 -18.16 2.77 6.86
N THR A 371 -17.74 3.95 7.28
CA THR A 371 -16.53 4.12 8.11
C THR A 371 -16.82 4.97 9.34
N LEU A 372 -16.02 4.77 10.37
CA LEU A 372 -16.09 5.51 11.63
C LEU A 372 -14.68 5.71 12.19
N SER A 373 -14.37 6.93 12.61
CA SER A 373 -13.12 7.29 13.26
C SER A 373 -13.41 8.12 14.50
N ILE A 374 -12.97 7.65 15.68
CA ILE A 374 -13.26 8.27 16.97
C ILE A 374 -11.97 8.48 17.76
N PRO A 375 -11.47 9.71 17.90
CA PRO A 375 -10.37 10.01 18.82
C PRO A 375 -10.85 9.94 20.27
N SER A 376 -10.06 9.30 21.13
CA SER A 376 -10.34 9.19 22.57
C SER A 376 -9.04 9.17 23.37
N GLY A 377 -8.68 10.29 23.97
CA GLY A 377 -7.37 10.45 24.61
C GLY A 377 -6.24 10.30 23.59
N ASN A 378 -5.34 9.38 23.85
CA ASN A 378 -4.22 9.06 22.96
C ASN A 378 -4.54 7.95 21.93
N PHE A 379 -5.79 7.51 21.86
CA PHE A 379 -6.25 6.50 20.92
C PHE A 379 -7.10 7.11 19.82
N LEU A 380 -6.90 6.63 18.60
CA LEU A 380 -7.81 6.78 17.47
C LEU A 380 -8.43 5.42 17.15
N TRP A 381 -9.72 5.28 17.45
CA TRP A 381 -10.48 4.07 17.14
C TRP A 381 -11.03 4.16 15.73
N LYS A 382 -10.88 3.08 14.96
CA LYS A 382 -11.27 2.99 13.55
C LYS A 382 -12.19 1.79 13.36
N ALA A 383 -13.23 1.95 12.54
CA ALA A 383 -14.08 0.85 12.13
C ALA A 383 -14.53 1.04 10.68
N GLU A 384 -14.55 -0.03 9.92
CA GLU A 384 -15.08 -0.08 8.57
C GLU A 384 -15.97 -1.31 8.40
N ALA A 385 -17.03 -1.18 7.62
CA ALA A 385 -17.82 -2.32 7.17
C ALA A 385 -18.29 -2.09 5.74
N ALA A 386 -18.25 -3.12 4.91
CA ALA A 386 -18.72 -3.09 3.54
C ALA A 386 -19.45 -4.37 3.16
N LYS A 387 -20.43 -4.25 2.28
CA LYS A 387 -21.06 -5.37 1.58
C LYS A 387 -20.79 -5.24 0.10
N LEU A 388 -20.12 -6.24 -0.49
CA LEU A 388 -19.81 -6.36 -1.90
C LEU A 388 -20.73 -7.38 -2.54
N GLN A 389 -21.27 -7.10 -3.71
CA GLN A 389 -22.20 -7.97 -4.45
C GLN A 389 -21.76 -8.08 -5.90
N GLY A 390 -21.95 -9.27 -6.50
CA GLY A 390 -21.66 -9.51 -7.91
C GLY A 390 -20.46 -10.42 -8.18
N MET A 391 -19.91 -11.09 -7.16
CA MET A 391 -18.76 -11.98 -7.32
C MET A 391 -19.11 -13.23 -8.10
N GLU A 392 -18.24 -13.62 -9.03
CA GLU A 392 -18.30 -14.83 -9.84
C GLU A 392 -17.14 -15.76 -9.49
N PHE A 393 -17.35 -17.09 -9.58
CA PHE A 393 -16.34 -18.10 -9.32
C PHE A 393 -16.42 -19.26 -10.33
N ALA A 394 -15.29 -19.95 -10.57
CA ALA A 394 -15.13 -20.93 -11.64
C ALA A 394 -16.10 -22.12 -11.57
N LEU A 395 -16.32 -22.70 -10.39
CA LEU A 395 -17.10 -23.96 -10.23
C LEU A 395 -18.58 -23.74 -9.90
N VAL A 396 -19.01 -22.54 -9.53
CA VAL A 396 -20.40 -22.21 -9.22
C VAL A 396 -20.83 -21.03 -10.07
N THR A 397 -21.33 -21.32 -11.27
CA THR A 397 -21.62 -20.31 -12.32
C THR A 397 -23.11 -19.94 -12.40
N ASP A 398 -23.98 -20.54 -11.60
CA ASP A 398 -25.44 -20.38 -11.61
C ASP A 398 -25.94 -19.30 -10.65
N LYS A 399 -25.05 -18.74 -9.81
CA LYS A 399 -25.37 -17.64 -8.90
C LYS A 399 -24.20 -16.65 -8.77
N LEU A 400 -24.53 -15.42 -8.40
CA LEU A 400 -23.58 -14.42 -7.96
C LEU A 400 -23.47 -14.46 -6.43
N PHE A 401 -22.26 -14.25 -5.93
CA PHE A 401 -21.99 -14.23 -4.51
C PHE A 401 -21.89 -12.80 -3.97
N SER A 402 -22.01 -12.67 -2.67
CA SER A 402 -21.74 -11.43 -1.96
C SER A 402 -20.78 -11.68 -0.81
N ARG A 403 -19.97 -10.67 -0.47
CA ARG A 403 -19.03 -10.71 0.65
C ARG A 403 -19.35 -9.58 1.61
N THR A 404 -19.23 -9.85 2.90
CA THR A 404 -19.31 -8.85 3.96
C THR A 404 -17.93 -8.71 4.60
N ASP A 405 -17.37 -7.52 4.52
CA ASP A 405 -16.06 -7.19 5.08
C ASP A 405 -16.25 -6.28 6.29
N VAL A 406 -15.55 -6.57 7.37
CA VAL A 406 -15.56 -5.77 8.60
C VAL A 406 -14.15 -5.60 9.10
N LEU A 407 -13.81 -4.38 9.51
CA LEU A 407 -12.54 -4.04 10.12
C LEU A 407 -12.77 -3.23 11.40
N VAL A 408 -11.97 -3.53 12.41
CA VAL A 408 -11.79 -2.69 13.59
C VAL A 408 -10.32 -2.44 13.80
N GLY A 409 -9.97 -1.21 14.18
CA GLY A 409 -8.59 -0.81 14.40
C GLY A 409 -8.44 0.19 15.51
N SER A 410 -7.22 0.30 16.02
CA SER A 410 -6.84 1.35 16.97
C SER A 410 -5.41 1.81 16.65
N GLU A 411 -5.22 3.11 16.75
CA GLU A 411 -3.91 3.74 16.70
C GLU A 411 -3.66 4.44 18.03
N TYR A 412 -2.51 4.18 18.61
CA TYR A 412 -2.07 4.78 19.86
C TYR A 412 -0.85 5.67 19.62
N SER A 413 -0.94 6.94 20.01
CA SER A 413 0.12 7.97 19.90
C SER A 413 0.34 8.70 21.21
N GLY A 414 0.26 7.98 22.34
CA GLY A 414 0.47 8.55 23.68
C GLY A 414 1.93 8.53 24.15
N TRP A 415 2.84 7.91 23.44
CA TRP A 415 4.28 7.97 23.66
C TRP A 415 4.90 9.04 22.75
N SER A 416 5.98 9.68 23.22
CA SER A 416 6.67 10.68 22.40
C SER A 416 7.22 10.03 21.14
N ASP A 417 7.00 10.69 20.00
CA ASP A 417 7.53 10.31 18.67
C ASP A 417 7.24 8.83 18.30
N THR A 418 6.11 8.29 18.81
CA THR A 418 5.74 6.88 18.64
C THR A 418 4.31 6.73 18.17
N SER A 419 4.07 5.86 17.20
CA SER A 419 2.74 5.40 16.81
C SER A 419 2.68 3.86 16.81
N LEU A 420 1.60 3.32 17.36
CA LEU A 420 1.29 1.89 17.34
C LEU A 420 -0.11 1.70 16.79
N THR A 421 -0.22 1.04 15.64
CA THR A 421 -1.49 0.69 15.00
C THR A 421 -1.74 -0.80 15.04
N LEU A 422 -2.96 -1.18 15.42
CA LEU A 422 -3.45 -2.56 15.36
C LEU A 422 -4.75 -2.57 14.56
N GLU A 423 -4.84 -3.43 13.55
CA GLU A 423 -6.06 -3.64 12.77
C GLU A 423 -6.41 -5.13 12.69
N PHE A 424 -7.69 -5.41 12.79
CA PHE A 424 -8.28 -6.73 12.67
C PHE A 424 -9.39 -6.69 11.65
N GLY A 425 -9.28 -7.50 10.59
CA GLY A 425 -10.23 -7.57 9.50
C GLY A 425 -10.79 -8.98 9.30
N VAL A 426 -12.06 -9.06 8.95
CA VAL A 426 -12.76 -10.29 8.58
C VAL A 426 -13.48 -10.06 7.27
N GLN A 427 -13.29 -10.96 6.31
CA GLN A 427 -14.04 -11.06 5.07
C GLN A 427 -14.87 -12.34 5.11
N HIS A 428 -16.19 -12.22 5.09
CA HIS A 428 -17.14 -13.33 5.12
C HIS A 428 -17.85 -13.48 3.77
N LEU A 429 -17.65 -14.60 3.09
CA LEU A 429 -18.34 -14.94 1.83
C LEU A 429 -19.73 -15.48 2.14
N ASN A 430 -20.76 -14.67 1.88
CA ASN A 430 -22.13 -15.03 2.17
C ASN A 430 -22.61 -16.16 1.23
N ASP A 431 -23.48 -17.04 1.76
CA ASP A 431 -24.03 -18.20 1.04
C ASP A 431 -22.92 -19.09 0.44
N PHE A 432 -21.84 -19.28 1.20
CA PHE A 432 -20.70 -20.08 0.81
C PHE A 432 -21.09 -21.48 0.31
N ASP A 433 -20.44 -21.96 -0.75
CA ASP A 433 -20.58 -23.31 -1.27
C ASP A 433 -19.23 -24.03 -1.14
N ILE A 434 -19.20 -25.17 -0.46
CA ILE A 434 -17.98 -25.95 -0.20
C ILE A 434 -17.20 -26.30 -1.49
N LYS A 435 -17.86 -26.29 -2.66
CA LYS A 435 -17.18 -26.49 -3.95
C LYS A 435 -16.16 -25.39 -4.26
N LEU A 436 -16.29 -24.23 -3.63
CA LEU A 436 -15.36 -23.12 -3.82
C LEU A 436 -13.99 -23.38 -3.18
N GLU A 437 -13.89 -24.25 -2.18
CA GLU A 437 -12.59 -24.70 -1.64
C GLU A 437 -11.80 -25.53 -2.66
N GLU A 438 -12.50 -26.27 -3.54
CA GLU A 438 -11.89 -27.10 -4.58
C GLU A 438 -11.75 -26.36 -5.93
N SER A 439 -12.15 -25.08 -5.98
CA SER A 439 -12.05 -24.25 -7.18
C SER A 439 -10.59 -23.92 -7.52
N PRO A 440 -10.25 -23.73 -8.81
CA PRO A 440 -8.93 -23.22 -9.21
C PRO A 440 -8.57 -21.88 -8.55
N ASP A 441 -9.57 -21.07 -8.24
CA ASP A 441 -9.49 -19.82 -7.48
C ASP A 441 -10.00 -20.02 -6.03
N SER A 442 -9.53 -21.07 -5.36
CA SER A 442 -9.97 -21.52 -4.04
C SER A 442 -10.40 -20.39 -3.09
N GLN A 443 -11.62 -20.48 -2.57
CA GLN A 443 -12.19 -19.52 -1.64
C GLN A 443 -12.48 -20.17 -0.29
N LEU A 444 -12.26 -19.40 0.77
CA LEU A 444 -12.68 -19.76 2.13
C LEU A 444 -13.95 -18.97 2.48
N GLU A 445 -14.79 -19.53 3.34
CA GLU A 445 -15.98 -18.84 3.86
C GLU A 445 -15.59 -17.59 4.64
N ASP A 446 -14.57 -17.71 5.52
CA ASP A 446 -14.02 -16.61 6.32
C ASP A 446 -12.54 -16.45 6.04
N ARG A 447 -12.14 -15.21 5.75
CA ARG A 447 -10.73 -14.78 5.70
C ARG A 447 -10.48 -13.76 6.79
N ILE A 448 -9.52 -14.03 7.63
CA ILE A 448 -9.15 -13.16 8.76
C ILE A 448 -7.75 -12.63 8.50
N ALA A 449 -7.56 -11.35 8.71
CA ALA A 449 -6.26 -10.69 8.66
C ALA A 449 -6.07 -9.81 9.90
N THR A 450 -4.87 -9.83 10.46
CA THR A 450 -4.46 -8.94 11.55
C THR A 450 -3.19 -8.24 11.15
N THR A 451 -3.12 -6.92 11.30
CA THR A 451 -1.90 -6.15 11.07
C THR A 451 -1.49 -5.40 12.33
N VAL A 452 -0.19 -5.26 12.50
CA VAL A 452 0.44 -4.44 13.54
C VAL A 452 1.48 -3.56 12.86
N SER A 453 1.41 -2.25 13.09
CA SER A 453 2.41 -1.29 12.66
C SER A 453 2.92 -0.51 13.87
N PHE A 454 4.24 -0.46 14.02
CA PHE A 454 4.91 0.32 15.05
C PHE A 454 5.92 1.24 14.37
N MET A 455 5.79 2.53 14.64
CA MET A 455 6.71 3.56 14.16
C MET A 455 7.27 4.31 15.36
N GLN A 456 8.58 4.56 15.33
CA GLN A 456 9.27 5.31 16.37
C GLN A 456 10.37 6.15 15.75
N ASP A 457 10.34 7.44 16.05
CA ASP A 457 11.41 8.36 15.67
C ASP A 457 12.42 8.53 16.81
N TYR A 458 13.68 8.64 16.46
CA TYR A 458 14.81 8.82 17.36
C TYR A 458 15.69 9.97 16.90
N ILE A 459 16.59 10.42 17.78
CA ILE A 459 17.65 11.41 17.49
C ILE A 459 17.05 12.68 16.85
N ASN A 460 16.08 13.31 17.54
CA ASN A 460 15.38 14.49 17.04
C ASN A 460 14.75 14.27 15.64
N GLN A 461 14.11 13.12 15.44
CA GLN A 461 13.43 12.75 14.19
C GLN A 461 14.36 12.64 12.97
N THR A 462 15.63 12.26 13.19
CA THR A 462 16.56 11.94 12.09
C THR A 462 16.74 10.45 11.87
N MET A 463 16.15 9.61 12.74
CA MET A 463 16.18 8.15 12.60
C MET A 463 14.79 7.58 12.83
N HIS A 464 14.27 6.85 11.85
CA HIS A 464 12.90 6.35 11.80
C HIS A 464 12.89 4.83 11.78
N LEU A 465 12.38 4.23 12.84
CA LEU A 465 12.16 2.78 12.93
C LEU A 465 10.73 2.46 12.53
N ASN A 466 10.54 1.60 11.54
CA ASN A 466 9.25 1.08 11.13
C ASN A 466 9.23 -0.45 11.25
N LEU A 467 8.27 -0.98 12.00
CA LEU A 467 8.00 -2.40 12.14
C LEU A 467 6.57 -2.67 11.67
N PHE A 468 6.41 -3.56 10.72
CA PHE A 468 5.11 -3.96 10.20
C PHE A 468 4.98 -5.47 10.21
N GLY A 469 3.87 -5.98 10.72
CA GLY A 469 3.52 -7.39 10.72
C GLY A 469 2.10 -7.62 10.20
N MET A 470 1.92 -8.63 9.36
CA MET A 470 0.63 -9.10 8.88
C MET A 470 0.51 -10.61 9.15
N MET A 471 -0.61 -11.01 9.73
CA MET A 471 -0.97 -12.40 9.96
C MET A 471 -2.28 -12.72 9.28
N ILE A 472 -2.34 -13.83 8.55
CA ILE A 472 -3.54 -14.36 7.89
C ILE A 472 -4.05 -15.58 8.67
N GLY A 473 -5.38 -15.65 8.86
CA GLY A 473 -6.01 -16.64 9.72
C GLY A 473 -6.06 -16.22 11.18
N LYS A 474 -6.75 -16.99 12.02
CA LYS A 474 -7.03 -16.64 13.44
C LYS A 474 -5.75 -16.45 14.28
N ASN A 475 -4.71 -17.24 13.98
CA ASN A 475 -3.45 -17.25 14.71
C ASN A 475 -2.26 -17.26 13.75
N GLY A 476 -2.38 -16.67 12.55
CA GLY A 476 -1.35 -16.70 11.53
C GLY A 476 -1.13 -18.08 10.89
N GLN A 477 -2.08 -19.02 11.06
CA GLN A 477 -1.96 -20.37 10.52
C GLN A 477 -1.98 -20.42 8.99
N ASP A 478 -2.51 -19.38 8.33
CA ASP A 478 -2.60 -19.30 6.88
C ASP A 478 -1.42 -18.54 6.25
N GLY A 479 -0.49 -18.07 7.09
CA GLY A 479 0.73 -17.37 6.70
C GLY A 479 0.76 -15.91 7.12
N GLY A 480 1.76 -15.19 6.64
CA GLY A 480 1.94 -13.78 6.96
C GLY A 480 3.27 -13.23 6.52
N LEU A 481 3.57 -12.00 6.92
CA LEU A 481 4.85 -11.35 6.67
C LEU A 481 5.22 -10.39 7.78
N ASN A 482 6.51 -10.12 7.92
CA ASN A 482 7.05 -9.06 8.77
C ASN A 482 8.04 -8.23 7.97
N ARG A 483 7.90 -6.91 8.03
CA ARG A 483 8.83 -5.95 7.48
C ARG A 483 9.40 -5.10 8.60
N MET A 484 10.70 -4.96 8.60
CA MET A 484 11.42 -4.06 9.50
C MET A 484 12.27 -3.13 8.66
N SER A 485 12.22 -1.84 8.89
CA SER A 485 13.09 -0.85 8.27
C SER A 485 13.55 0.18 9.27
N LEU A 486 14.79 0.62 9.07
CA LEU A 486 15.41 1.72 9.78
C LEU A 486 15.91 2.71 8.73
N GLU A 487 15.34 3.90 8.71
CA GLU A 487 15.77 5.02 7.88
C GLU A 487 16.57 6.01 8.72
N TYR A 488 17.63 6.53 8.15
CA TYR A 488 18.47 7.56 8.78
C TYR A 488 18.68 8.73 7.81
N ASP A 489 18.27 9.91 8.24
CA ASP A 489 18.49 11.16 7.52
C ASP A 489 19.91 11.63 7.77
N VAL A 490 20.80 11.34 6.81
CA VAL A 490 22.20 11.75 6.86
C VAL A 490 22.33 13.28 6.75
N MET A 491 21.43 13.88 5.98
CA MET A 491 21.21 15.32 5.82
C MET A 491 19.79 15.56 5.29
N ASP A 492 19.28 16.78 5.35
CA ASP A 492 17.90 17.15 4.98
C ASP A 492 17.43 16.58 3.63
N ALA A 493 18.35 16.45 2.67
CA ALA A 493 18.04 15.99 1.32
C ALA A 493 18.46 14.53 1.06
N PHE A 494 19.17 13.87 1.98
CA PHE A 494 19.72 12.55 1.75
C PHE A 494 19.46 11.59 2.90
N SER A 495 18.71 10.52 2.61
CA SER A 495 18.42 9.46 3.56
C SER A 495 18.96 8.11 3.09
N VAL A 496 19.20 7.23 4.05
CA VAL A 496 19.54 5.82 3.84
C VAL A 496 18.62 4.94 4.66
N THR A 497 18.07 3.91 4.02
CA THR A 497 17.17 2.95 4.66
C THR A 497 17.76 1.56 4.56
N GLY A 498 17.75 0.82 5.66
CA GLY A 498 18.10 -0.60 5.68
C GLY A 498 16.98 -1.40 6.32
N GLY A 499 16.74 -2.63 5.84
CA GLY A 499 15.65 -3.40 6.38
C GLY A 499 15.68 -4.88 6.02
N ALA A 500 14.70 -5.60 6.56
CA ALA A 500 14.45 -7.01 6.28
C ALA A 500 12.97 -7.26 6.03
N MET A 501 12.70 -8.20 5.12
CA MET A 501 11.39 -8.75 4.84
C MET A 501 11.43 -10.25 5.12
N LEU A 502 10.53 -10.71 5.97
CA LEU A 502 10.40 -12.11 6.39
C LEU A 502 9.00 -12.60 6.03
N TYR A 503 8.92 -13.70 5.29
CA TYR A 503 7.66 -14.33 4.92
C TYR A 503 7.41 -15.57 5.74
N GLN A 504 6.24 -15.66 6.34
CA GLN A 504 5.82 -16.83 7.09
C GLN A 504 4.93 -17.70 6.23
N PRO A 505 5.34 -18.94 5.92
CA PRO A 505 4.47 -19.89 5.25
C PRO A 505 3.31 -20.32 6.15
N GLY A 506 2.21 -20.75 5.52
CA GLY A 506 1.03 -21.21 6.24
C GLY A 506 0.15 -22.12 5.40
N GLY A 507 -1.11 -22.26 5.78
CA GLY A 507 -2.12 -23.05 5.05
C GLY A 507 -2.54 -22.44 3.73
N ASN A 508 -2.27 -21.14 3.49
CA ASN A 508 -2.54 -20.48 2.23
C ASN A 508 -1.43 -20.78 1.21
N ASP A 509 -1.80 -21.26 0.02
CA ASP A 509 -0.86 -21.67 -1.04
C ASP A 509 0.07 -20.51 -1.48
N TYR A 510 -0.41 -19.28 -1.50
CA TYR A 510 0.40 -18.12 -1.85
C TYR A 510 1.51 -17.89 -0.82
N PHE A 511 1.19 -17.83 0.48
CA PHE A 511 2.19 -17.69 1.54
C PHE A 511 3.11 -18.90 1.64
N GLN A 512 2.60 -20.11 1.35
CA GLN A 512 3.44 -21.29 1.25
C GLN A 512 4.49 -21.17 0.14
N SER A 513 4.16 -20.54 -0.99
CA SER A 513 5.10 -20.31 -2.09
C SER A 513 6.18 -19.28 -1.76
N LEU A 514 5.93 -18.37 -0.81
CA LEU A 514 6.86 -17.35 -0.37
C LEU A 514 7.83 -17.82 0.73
N ASN A 515 7.82 -19.10 1.12
CA ASN A 515 8.61 -19.64 2.22
C ASN A 515 10.13 -19.39 2.12
N GLU A 516 10.65 -19.21 0.91
CA GLU A 516 12.08 -18.97 0.66
C GLU A 516 12.34 -17.53 0.14
N ASN A 517 11.39 -16.61 0.30
CA ASN A 517 11.50 -15.24 -0.21
C ASN A 517 12.05 -14.23 0.82
N ASP A 518 12.53 -14.70 1.96
CA ASP A 518 13.17 -13.84 2.96
C ASP A 518 14.36 -13.07 2.39
N ARG A 519 14.41 -11.77 2.67
CA ARG A 519 15.44 -10.89 2.10
C ARG A 519 15.77 -9.71 2.99
N ILE A 520 16.95 -9.18 2.78
CA ILE A 520 17.34 -7.87 3.27
C ILE A 520 17.31 -6.87 2.13
N PHE A 521 17.04 -5.62 2.45
CA PHE A 521 17.04 -4.53 1.47
C PHE A 521 17.77 -3.31 2.01
N PHE A 522 18.23 -2.49 1.08
CA PHE A 522 18.85 -1.21 1.37
C PHE A 522 18.46 -0.21 0.29
N GLU A 523 18.26 1.04 0.71
CA GLU A 523 17.96 2.16 -0.19
C GLU A 523 18.80 3.37 0.21
N ALA A 524 19.27 4.12 -0.80
CA ALA A 524 19.86 5.44 -0.64
C ALA A 524 19.06 6.40 -1.53
N ARG A 525 18.51 7.47 -0.95
CA ARG A 525 17.63 8.43 -1.60
C ARG A 525 18.11 9.85 -1.40
N TYR A 526 18.15 10.61 -2.49
CA TYR A 526 18.35 12.04 -2.50
C TYR A 526 17.07 12.73 -2.97
N SER A 527 16.51 13.61 -2.15
CA SER A 527 15.30 14.40 -2.42
C SER A 527 15.64 15.85 -2.72
N PHE A 528 14.95 16.51 -3.64
CA PHE A 528 15.23 17.89 -4.06
C PHE A 528 13.95 18.66 -4.39
#